data_5ca9811e2ba0d5eebc05f14ad59ab2c8
#
_entry.id   5ca9811e2ba0d5eebc05f14ad59ab2c8
#
_cell.length_a   1.000
_cell.length_b   1.000
_cell.length_c   1.000
_cell.angle_alpha   90.00
_cell.angle_beta   90.00
_cell.angle_gamma   90.00
#
_symmetry.space_group_name_H-M   'P 1'
#
loop_
_entity.id
_entity.type
_entity.pdbx_description
1 polymer ?
#
loop_
_entity_poly.entity_id
_entity_poly.type
_entity_poly.pdbx_seq_one_letter_code
_entity_poly.pdbx_strand_id
1 'polypeptide(L)'
;MKKILIIDDSALMRRVMSDIINTDSEMCVTDTAENGVAAVELLKQGKEYELILLDISMPRMDGLSFLKYLNEKEIHIPVLVVSSLASKSTEETIQALELGAYDFVKKPSRTLGKEEDFPKQLLAKAKCAFTIQQTKPVKKKEKKRVADSRPVKKQTDGGKTTKCVQTCEFAVIASSTGGPKALQSVVPKLPKTFSCPLV
;
A
#
# COMPACT_ATOMS: atom_id res chain seq x y z
N MET A 1 19.45 4.44 8.43
CA MET A 1 18.78 5.19 7.33
C MET A 1 18.00 4.17 6.50
N LYS A 2 16.75 4.47 6.17
CA LYS A 2 15.89 3.62 5.36
C LYS A 2 16.30 3.70 3.89
N LYS A 3 16.61 2.55 3.29
CA LYS A 3 17.09 2.45 1.91
C LYS A 3 15.91 2.47 0.93
N ILE A 4 15.95 3.38 -0.02
CA ILE A 4 14.87 3.59 -0.99
C ILE A 4 15.41 3.37 -2.40
N LEU A 5 14.64 2.61 -3.20
CA LEU A 5 14.82 2.46 -4.64
C LEU A 5 13.83 3.35 -5.38
N ILE A 6 14.30 4.12 -6.34
CA ILE A 6 13.44 4.91 -7.24
C ILE A 6 13.46 4.28 -8.63
N ILE A 7 12.26 4.02 -9.20
CA ILE A 7 12.08 3.44 -10.52
C ILE A 7 11.20 4.40 -11.34
N ASP A 8 11.78 5.06 -12.33
CA ASP A 8 11.11 6.07 -13.17
C ASP A 8 11.92 6.25 -14.45
N ASP A 9 11.31 6.36 -15.61
CA ASP A 9 12.04 6.51 -16.89
C ASP A 9 12.64 7.90 -17.06
N SER A 10 12.06 8.91 -16.40
CA SER A 10 12.54 10.29 -16.44
C SER A 10 13.73 10.50 -15.48
N ALA A 11 14.92 10.75 -16.03
CA ALA A 11 16.10 11.08 -15.25
C ALA A 11 15.88 12.32 -14.36
N LEU A 12 15.10 13.30 -14.84
CA LEU A 12 14.76 14.48 -14.07
C LEU A 12 13.90 14.12 -12.85
N MET A 13 12.88 13.27 -13.02
CA MET A 13 12.03 12.85 -11.91
C MET A 13 12.79 12.01 -10.89
N ARG A 14 13.67 11.10 -11.34
CA ARG A 14 14.56 10.37 -10.41
C ARG A 14 15.39 11.33 -9.58
N ARG A 15 15.96 12.38 -10.21
CA ARG A 15 16.74 13.40 -9.48
C ARG A 15 15.89 14.18 -8.48
N VAL A 16 14.73 14.70 -8.92
CA VAL A 16 13.81 15.48 -8.06
C VAL A 16 13.36 14.65 -6.85
N MET A 17 12.93 13.41 -7.07
CA MET A 17 12.53 12.54 -5.96
C MET A 17 13.69 12.19 -5.03
N SER A 18 14.90 11.98 -5.58
CA SER A 18 16.09 11.73 -4.78
C SER A 18 16.43 12.93 -3.89
N ASP A 19 16.40 14.13 -4.46
CA ASP A 19 16.70 15.34 -3.72
C ASP A 19 15.67 15.57 -2.60
N ILE A 20 14.38 15.33 -2.85
CA ILE A 20 13.31 15.44 -1.83
C ILE A 20 13.53 14.40 -0.72
N ILE A 21 13.69 13.12 -1.05
CA ILE A 21 13.85 12.05 -0.07
C ILE A 21 15.09 12.27 0.80
N ASN A 22 16.20 12.67 0.20
CA ASN A 22 17.47 12.89 0.90
C ASN A 22 17.48 14.16 1.79
N THR A 23 16.40 14.98 1.78
CA THR A 23 16.25 16.05 2.79
C THR A 23 15.92 15.49 4.17
N ASP A 24 15.42 14.26 4.25
CA ASP A 24 15.06 13.61 5.49
C ASP A 24 16.23 12.76 6.02
N SER A 25 16.61 12.97 7.28
CA SER A 25 17.76 12.28 7.88
C SER A 25 17.56 10.78 8.13
N GLU A 26 16.31 10.30 8.10
CA GLU A 26 15.99 8.89 8.35
C GLU A 26 15.96 8.06 7.06
N MET A 27 15.90 8.71 5.89
CA MET A 27 15.76 8.09 4.57
C MET A 27 16.96 8.37 3.67
N CYS A 28 17.29 7.45 2.78
CA CYS A 28 18.26 7.68 1.72
C CYS A 28 17.90 6.92 0.45
N VAL A 29 18.07 7.56 -0.69
CA VAL A 29 17.99 6.89 -1.98
C VAL A 29 19.33 6.21 -2.24
N THR A 30 19.32 4.88 -2.24
CA THR A 30 20.56 4.10 -2.46
C THR A 30 20.75 3.72 -3.92
N ASP A 31 19.68 3.55 -4.65
CA ASP A 31 19.70 3.16 -6.06
C ASP A 31 18.56 3.79 -6.84
N THR A 32 18.75 3.92 -8.15
CA THR A 32 17.72 4.34 -9.09
C THR A 32 17.72 3.42 -10.30
N ALA A 33 16.55 3.17 -10.88
CA ALA A 33 16.38 2.39 -12.09
C ALA A 33 15.52 3.16 -13.10
N GLU A 34 15.80 3.00 -14.39
CA GLU A 34 15.08 3.68 -15.48
C GLU A 34 13.86 2.90 -15.98
N ASN A 35 13.69 1.66 -15.54
CA ASN A 35 12.55 0.78 -15.89
C ASN A 35 12.51 -0.43 -14.96
N GLY A 36 11.43 -1.22 -15.05
CA GLY A 36 11.25 -2.41 -14.24
C GLY A 36 12.32 -3.48 -14.43
N VAL A 37 12.90 -3.62 -15.64
CA VAL A 37 13.96 -4.60 -15.91
C VAL A 37 15.22 -4.26 -15.12
N ALA A 38 15.67 -3.01 -15.17
CA ALA A 38 16.83 -2.54 -14.40
C ALA A 38 16.59 -2.70 -12.88
N ALA A 39 15.37 -2.45 -12.41
CA ALA A 39 15.02 -2.67 -11.01
C ALA A 39 15.09 -4.16 -10.61
N VAL A 40 14.61 -5.08 -11.46
CA VAL A 40 14.73 -6.53 -11.24
C VAL A 40 16.19 -6.96 -11.14
N GLU A 41 17.07 -6.40 -11.96
CA GLU A 41 18.51 -6.69 -11.89
C GLU A 41 19.12 -6.27 -10.56
N LEU A 42 18.74 -5.09 -10.04
CA LEU A 42 19.19 -4.64 -8.72
C LEU A 42 18.71 -5.58 -7.59
N LEU A 43 17.46 -6.04 -7.65
CA LEU A 43 16.93 -7.00 -6.68
C LEU A 43 17.65 -8.36 -6.77
N LYS A 44 17.98 -8.83 -7.98
CA LYS A 44 18.73 -10.08 -8.18
C LYS A 44 20.17 -10.02 -7.67
N GLN A 45 20.76 -8.82 -7.58
CA GLN A 45 22.07 -8.60 -6.97
C GLN A 45 22.05 -8.70 -5.44
N GLY A 46 20.91 -8.99 -4.84
CA GLY A 46 20.76 -9.11 -3.39
C GLY A 46 20.68 -7.76 -2.67
N LYS A 47 20.40 -6.67 -3.38
CA LYS A 47 20.18 -5.37 -2.75
C LYS A 47 18.85 -5.36 -2.02
N GLU A 48 18.86 -4.82 -0.81
CA GLU A 48 17.70 -4.72 0.07
C GLU A 48 17.21 -3.27 0.16
N TYR A 49 15.90 -3.11 0.04
CA TYR A 49 15.22 -1.81 0.14
C TYR A 49 14.04 -1.90 1.10
N GLU A 50 13.79 -0.82 1.83
CA GLU A 50 12.65 -0.70 2.72
C GLU A 50 11.44 0.00 2.06
N LEU A 51 11.66 0.64 0.91
CA LEU A 51 10.59 1.28 0.12
C LEU A 51 11.01 1.36 -1.35
N ILE A 52 10.05 1.16 -2.24
CA ILE A 52 10.20 1.42 -3.68
C ILE A 52 9.27 2.58 -4.06
N LEU A 53 9.82 3.61 -4.70
CA LEU A 53 9.05 4.62 -5.42
C LEU A 53 8.97 4.18 -6.88
N LEU A 54 7.75 4.00 -7.40
CA LEU A 54 7.51 3.35 -8.69
C LEU A 54 6.68 4.23 -9.62
N ASP A 55 7.22 4.56 -10.79
CA ASP A 55 6.39 5.03 -11.89
C ASP A 55 5.66 3.86 -12.56
N ILE A 56 4.46 4.15 -13.09
CA ILE A 56 3.67 3.14 -13.83
C ILE A 56 4.09 3.11 -15.31
N SER A 57 4.21 4.29 -15.93
CA SER A 57 4.37 4.41 -17.37
C SER A 57 5.85 4.43 -17.79
N MET A 58 6.46 3.28 -17.93
CA MET A 58 7.87 3.11 -18.30
C MET A 58 8.04 2.17 -19.50
N PRO A 59 9.09 2.36 -20.32
CA PRO A 59 9.41 1.44 -21.42
C PRO A 59 9.94 0.09 -20.92
N ARG A 60 9.93 -0.93 -21.76
CA ARG A 60 10.43 -2.30 -21.55
C ARG A 60 9.60 -3.08 -20.51
N MET A 61 9.61 -2.68 -19.27
CA MET A 61 8.82 -3.25 -18.18
C MET A 61 8.17 -2.09 -17.41
N ASP A 62 6.86 -1.99 -17.53
CA ASP A 62 6.05 -0.99 -16.84
C ASP A 62 5.89 -1.30 -15.35
N GLY A 63 5.33 -0.34 -14.61
CA GLY A 63 5.15 -0.47 -13.17
C GLY A 63 4.20 -1.58 -12.76
N LEU A 64 3.14 -1.85 -13.54
CA LEU A 64 2.19 -2.92 -13.25
C LEU A 64 2.83 -4.30 -13.44
N SER A 65 3.62 -4.47 -14.49
CA SER A 65 4.39 -5.69 -14.72
C SER A 65 5.45 -5.91 -13.64
N PHE A 66 6.07 -4.85 -13.15
CA PHE A 66 7.01 -4.92 -12.04
C PHE A 66 6.32 -5.32 -10.73
N LEU A 67 5.13 -4.79 -10.42
CA LEU A 67 4.34 -5.21 -9.25
C LEU A 67 3.94 -6.69 -9.32
N LYS A 68 3.53 -7.16 -10.51
CA LYS A 68 3.25 -8.60 -10.72
C LYS A 68 4.49 -9.45 -10.44
N TYR A 69 5.66 -9.02 -10.94
CA TYR A 69 6.92 -9.70 -10.66
C TYR A 69 7.23 -9.80 -9.16
N LEU A 70 7.05 -8.70 -8.40
CA LEU A 70 7.24 -8.73 -6.95
C LEU A 70 6.32 -9.75 -6.27
N ASN A 71 5.04 -9.79 -6.68
CA ASN A 71 4.07 -10.74 -6.15
C ASN A 71 4.43 -12.19 -6.48
N GLU A 72 4.81 -12.48 -7.74
CA GLU A 72 5.22 -13.83 -8.18
C GLU A 72 6.47 -14.33 -7.45
N LYS A 73 7.36 -13.42 -7.07
CA LYS A 73 8.59 -13.73 -6.32
C LYS A 73 8.43 -13.64 -4.81
N GLU A 74 7.22 -13.36 -4.33
CA GLU A 74 6.93 -13.17 -2.89
C GLU A 74 7.85 -12.12 -2.24
N ILE A 75 8.22 -11.06 -2.99
CA ILE A 75 9.05 -9.96 -2.50
C ILE A 75 8.13 -8.92 -1.83
N HIS A 76 8.23 -8.81 -0.51
CA HIS A 76 7.36 -7.97 0.31
C HIS A 76 8.05 -6.64 0.67
N ILE A 77 8.29 -5.81 -0.31
CA ILE A 77 8.77 -4.44 -0.14
C ILE A 77 7.58 -3.50 -0.39
N PRO A 78 7.28 -2.53 0.50
CA PRO A 78 6.24 -1.55 0.22
C PRO A 78 6.55 -0.77 -1.06
N VAL A 79 5.53 -0.58 -1.89
CA VAL A 79 5.65 0.17 -3.13
C VAL A 79 4.73 1.38 -3.07
N LEU A 80 5.30 2.58 -3.17
CA LEU A 80 4.58 3.84 -3.33
C LEU A 80 4.61 4.23 -4.81
N VAL A 81 3.44 4.26 -5.42
CA VAL A 81 3.31 4.64 -6.82
C VAL A 81 3.42 6.16 -6.98
N VAL A 82 4.23 6.61 -7.94
CA VAL A 82 4.35 8.03 -8.29
C VAL A 82 3.94 8.19 -9.75
N SER A 83 2.72 8.66 -10.00
CA SER A 83 2.12 8.65 -11.34
C SER A 83 1.58 10.02 -11.77
N SER A 84 1.57 10.28 -13.07
CA SER A 84 0.89 11.44 -13.67
C SER A 84 -0.60 11.15 -13.80
N LEU A 85 -1.49 12.01 -13.24
CA LEU A 85 -2.94 11.86 -13.39
C LEU A 85 -3.43 12.33 -14.78
N ALA A 86 -3.12 11.58 -15.83
CA ALA A 86 -3.94 11.59 -17.06
C ALA A 86 -5.07 10.56 -16.91
N SER A 87 -6.19 10.68 -17.62
CA SER A 87 -7.38 9.83 -17.44
C SER A 87 -7.10 8.31 -17.52
N LYS A 88 -6.16 7.87 -18.34
CA LYS A 88 -5.68 6.48 -18.38
C LYS A 88 -4.92 6.06 -17.12
N SER A 89 -4.13 6.96 -16.53
CA SER A 89 -3.33 6.64 -15.34
C SER A 89 -4.17 6.48 -14.07
N THR A 90 -5.43 6.88 -14.05
CA THR A 90 -6.33 6.63 -12.92
C THR A 90 -6.67 5.14 -12.81
N GLU A 91 -7.00 4.47 -13.92
CA GLU A 91 -7.26 3.03 -13.96
C GLU A 91 -5.99 2.23 -13.62
N GLU A 92 -4.85 2.62 -14.18
CA GLU A 92 -3.55 2.01 -13.90
C GLU A 92 -3.15 2.18 -12.43
N THR A 93 -3.45 3.32 -11.81
CA THR A 93 -3.19 3.56 -10.37
C THR A 93 -4.06 2.64 -9.51
N ILE A 94 -5.35 2.46 -9.86
CA ILE A 94 -6.24 1.53 -9.17
C ILE A 94 -5.71 0.09 -9.29
N GLN A 95 -5.32 -0.33 -10.50
CA GLN A 95 -4.74 -1.64 -10.73
C GLN A 95 -3.44 -1.85 -9.93
N ALA A 96 -2.61 -0.82 -9.80
CA ALA A 96 -1.40 -0.89 -8.99
C ALA A 96 -1.72 -1.13 -7.51
N LEU A 97 -2.75 -0.47 -6.96
CA LEU A 97 -3.21 -0.72 -5.59
C LEU A 97 -3.77 -2.13 -5.41
N GLU A 98 -4.52 -2.65 -6.40
CA GLU A 98 -4.99 -4.05 -6.41
C GLU A 98 -3.85 -5.06 -6.47
N LEU A 99 -2.75 -4.72 -7.14
CA LEU A 99 -1.51 -5.51 -7.21
C LEU A 99 -0.62 -5.36 -5.97
N GLY A 100 -1.04 -4.59 -4.96
CA GLY A 100 -0.36 -4.51 -3.67
C GLY A 100 0.53 -3.28 -3.48
N ALA A 101 0.47 -2.29 -4.37
CA ALA A 101 1.01 -0.97 -4.03
C ALA A 101 0.27 -0.42 -2.80
N TYR A 102 1.01 0.15 -1.86
CA TYR A 102 0.39 0.55 -0.61
C TYR A 102 -0.35 1.89 -0.71
N ASP A 103 0.11 2.79 -1.57
CA ASP A 103 -0.49 4.10 -1.81
C ASP A 103 0.07 4.72 -3.11
N PHE A 104 -0.39 5.91 -3.47
CA PHE A 104 0.11 6.65 -4.63
C PHE A 104 0.33 8.14 -4.33
N VAL A 105 1.23 8.78 -5.10
CA VAL A 105 1.46 10.23 -5.12
C VAL A 105 1.37 10.72 -6.56
N LYS A 106 0.71 11.87 -6.75
CA LYS A 106 0.62 12.52 -8.06
C LYS A 106 1.95 13.20 -8.39
N LYS A 107 2.51 12.91 -9.59
CA LYS A 107 3.66 13.68 -10.13
C LYS A 107 3.27 15.15 -10.31
N PRO A 108 4.20 16.10 -10.10
CA PRO A 108 3.96 17.50 -10.38
C PRO A 108 3.63 17.70 -11.87
N SER A 109 2.60 18.49 -12.16
CA SER A 109 2.25 18.85 -13.54
C SER A 109 3.05 20.08 -13.94
N ARG A 110 3.43 20.17 -15.23
CA ARG A 110 4.16 21.34 -15.78
C ARG A 110 3.37 22.67 -15.73
N THR A 111 2.14 22.68 -15.26
CA THR A 111 1.28 23.87 -15.15
C THR A 111 1.62 24.62 -13.87
N LEU A 112 2.20 25.77 -14.04
CA LEU A 112 2.61 26.75 -13.03
C LEU A 112 1.56 26.95 -11.93
N GLY A 113 1.94 26.76 -10.65
CA GLY A 113 1.35 27.51 -9.55
C GLY A 113 0.80 26.76 -8.35
N LYS A 114 0.85 25.43 -8.23
CA LYS A 114 0.39 24.68 -7.02
C LYS A 114 1.24 23.45 -6.70
N GLU A 115 2.54 23.52 -6.92
CA GLU A 115 3.46 22.37 -6.75
C GLU A 115 4.02 22.22 -5.33
N GLU A 116 3.65 23.09 -4.38
CA GLU A 116 4.18 23.04 -3.01
C GLU A 116 3.83 21.75 -2.24
N ASP A 117 2.83 20.99 -2.72
CA ASP A 117 2.35 19.81 -2.00
C ASP A 117 3.09 18.53 -2.36
N PHE A 118 3.75 18.42 -3.54
CA PHE A 118 4.40 17.17 -3.97
C PHE A 118 5.50 16.71 -3.01
N PRO A 119 6.48 17.55 -2.62
CA PRO A 119 7.52 17.14 -1.68
C PRO A 119 6.95 16.71 -0.32
N LYS A 120 5.97 17.48 0.19
CA LYS A 120 5.31 17.18 1.47
C LYS A 120 4.56 15.85 1.42
N GLN A 121 3.78 15.62 0.36
CA GLN A 121 3.03 14.38 0.17
C GLN A 121 3.96 13.18 0.00
N LEU A 122 5.03 13.32 -0.79
CA LEU A 122 6.01 12.27 -1.02
C LEU A 122 6.67 11.83 0.30
N LEU A 123 7.18 12.80 1.07
CA LEU A 123 7.82 12.53 2.36
C LEU A 123 6.83 11.93 3.38
N ALA A 124 5.63 12.49 3.50
CA ALA A 124 4.62 11.99 4.44
C ALA A 124 4.25 10.53 4.13
N LYS A 125 3.97 10.22 2.87
CA LYS A 125 3.61 8.86 2.45
C LYS A 125 4.79 7.90 2.51
N ALA A 126 6.01 8.33 2.18
CA ALA A 126 7.20 7.50 2.37
C ALA A 126 7.41 7.11 3.85
N LYS A 127 7.21 8.04 4.77
CA LYS A 127 7.27 7.74 6.23
C LYS A 127 6.18 6.76 6.68
N CYS A 128 4.96 6.91 6.20
CA CYS A 128 3.87 5.98 6.51
C CYS A 128 4.18 4.55 6.08
N ALA A 129 4.89 4.33 4.97
CA ALA A 129 5.26 3.00 4.50
C ALA A 129 6.05 2.19 5.53
N PHE A 130 6.92 2.83 6.30
CA PHE A 130 7.74 2.16 7.32
C PHE A 130 6.93 1.76 8.57
N THR A 131 5.84 2.47 8.86
CA THR A 131 4.96 2.12 9.98
C THR A 131 4.17 0.85 9.68
N ILE A 132 3.77 0.64 8.44
CA ILE A 132 3.00 -0.54 7.99
C ILE A 132 3.86 -1.82 8.04
N GLN A 133 5.16 -1.72 7.78
CA GLN A 133 6.08 -2.88 7.87
C GLN A 133 6.22 -3.44 9.28
N GLN A 134 5.97 -2.65 10.32
CA GLN A 134 6.06 -3.11 11.71
C GLN A 134 4.86 -3.99 12.12
N THR A 135 3.74 -3.90 11.39
CA THR A 135 2.60 -4.80 11.54
C THR A 135 2.72 -5.93 10.51
N LYS A 136 3.53 -6.96 10.83
CA LYS A 136 3.62 -8.17 9.98
C LYS A 136 2.22 -8.73 9.74
N PRO A 137 1.81 -8.99 8.48
CA PRO A 137 0.57 -9.71 8.24
C PRO A 137 0.71 -11.11 8.85
N VAL A 138 -0.16 -11.43 9.80
CA VAL A 138 -0.32 -12.80 10.29
C VAL A 138 -0.70 -13.63 9.07
N LYS A 139 0.21 -14.50 8.62
CA LYS A 139 -0.04 -15.47 7.55
C LYS A 139 -1.29 -16.27 7.92
N LYS A 140 -2.44 -15.94 7.37
CA LYS A 140 -3.58 -16.87 7.36
C LYS A 140 -3.18 -18.06 6.49
N LYS A 141 -2.74 -19.15 7.13
CA LYS A 141 -2.67 -20.45 6.48
C LYS A 141 -4.10 -20.77 6.04
N GLU A 142 -4.38 -20.74 4.76
CA GLU A 142 -5.57 -21.36 4.20
C GLU A 142 -5.51 -22.85 4.52
N LYS A 143 -6.20 -23.24 5.57
CA LYS A 143 -6.53 -24.65 5.80
C LYS A 143 -7.53 -25.05 4.72
N LYS A 144 -7.10 -25.88 3.76
CA LYS A 144 -7.99 -26.66 2.91
C LYS A 144 -9.06 -27.29 3.81
N ARG A 145 -10.30 -26.86 3.63
CA ARG A 145 -11.45 -27.51 4.27
C ARG A 145 -11.68 -28.83 3.58
N VAL A 146 -11.23 -29.89 4.22
CA VAL A 146 -11.81 -31.22 4.01
C VAL A 146 -13.10 -31.24 4.82
N ALA A 147 -14.19 -31.50 4.13
CA ALA A 147 -15.47 -31.72 4.76
C ALA A 147 -15.43 -33.01 5.56
N ASP A 148 -15.60 -32.94 6.88
CA ASP A 148 -16.12 -34.06 7.64
C ASP A 148 -17.05 -33.56 8.75
N SER A 149 -18.23 -34.10 8.72
CA SER A 149 -19.38 -33.77 9.54
C SER A 149 -19.31 -34.58 10.84
N ARG A 150 -19.13 -33.96 12.00
CA ARG A 150 -19.58 -34.49 13.30
C ARG A 150 -19.81 -33.38 14.32
N PRO A 151 -20.87 -33.46 15.15
CA PRO A 151 -21.26 -32.40 16.05
C PRO A 151 -20.40 -32.39 17.32
N VAL A 152 -19.83 -31.24 17.68
CA VAL A 152 -19.13 -31.07 18.97
C VAL A 152 -20.01 -30.29 19.94
N LYS A 153 -20.19 -30.91 21.10
CA LYS A 153 -20.89 -30.42 22.29
C LYS A 153 -20.37 -29.08 22.77
N LYS A 154 -21.30 -28.23 23.21
CA LYS A 154 -21.03 -27.03 24.01
C LYS A 154 -20.24 -27.39 25.27
N GLN A 155 -19.09 -26.79 25.45
CA GLN A 155 -18.51 -26.56 26.77
C GLN A 155 -18.42 -25.06 26.99
N THR A 156 -19.12 -24.62 28.02
CA THR A 156 -19.09 -23.29 28.62
C THR A 156 -17.81 -23.21 29.47
N ASP A 157 -16.91 -22.30 29.12
CA ASP A 157 -15.85 -21.92 30.04
C ASP A 157 -15.83 -20.40 30.22
N GLY A 158 -15.94 -19.98 31.47
CA GLY A 158 -16.18 -18.62 31.89
C GLY A 158 -14.93 -17.76 31.83
N GLY A 159 -14.78 -16.99 30.78
CA GLY A 159 -13.81 -15.88 30.70
C GLY A 159 -14.48 -14.58 31.11
N LYS A 160 -14.02 -13.97 32.20
CA LYS A 160 -14.44 -12.63 32.65
C LYS A 160 -14.15 -11.60 31.56
N THR A 161 -15.14 -11.25 30.77
CA THR A 161 -15.11 -10.05 29.91
C THR A 161 -15.26 -8.83 30.76
N THR A 162 -14.18 -8.08 30.94
CA THR A 162 -14.24 -6.71 31.46
C THR A 162 -15.06 -5.89 30.47
N LYS A 163 -16.30 -5.56 30.83
CA LYS A 163 -17.15 -4.65 30.06
C LYS A 163 -16.55 -3.25 30.17
N CYS A 164 -15.76 -2.87 29.18
CA CYS A 164 -15.45 -1.47 28.92
C CYS A 164 -16.68 -0.88 28.20
N VAL A 165 -17.60 -0.29 28.95
CA VAL A 165 -18.73 0.46 28.37
C VAL A 165 -18.17 1.81 27.96
N GLN A 166 -17.52 1.88 26.80
CA GLN A 166 -17.28 3.14 26.12
C GLN A 166 -18.53 3.45 25.30
N THR A 167 -19.24 4.50 25.66
CA THR A 167 -20.32 5.05 24.86
C THR A 167 -19.70 5.66 23.61
N CYS A 168 -19.89 5.02 22.45
CA CYS A 168 -19.48 5.54 21.17
C CYS A 168 -20.61 6.43 20.63
N GLU A 169 -20.32 7.71 20.36
CA GLU A 169 -21.31 8.66 19.84
C GLU A 169 -21.60 8.42 18.34
N PHE A 170 -20.60 8.00 17.58
CA PHE A 170 -20.74 7.63 16.15
C PHE A 170 -19.60 6.71 15.72
N ALA A 171 -19.83 5.93 14.69
CA ALA A 171 -18.81 5.09 14.05
C ALA A 171 -18.62 5.52 12.60
N VAL A 172 -17.36 5.71 12.18
CA VAL A 172 -17.02 6.05 10.80
C VAL A 172 -16.40 4.83 10.12
N ILE A 173 -16.93 4.47 8.95
CA ILE A 173 -16.34 3.42 8.12
C ILE A 173 -15.77 4.08 6.88
N ALA A 174 -14.45 4.28 6.86
CA ALA A 174 -13.74 4.74 5.68
C ALA A 174 -13.36 3.55 4.79
N SER A 175 -13.62 3.66 3.48
CA SER A 175 -13.27 2.63 2.52
C SER A 175 -12.60 3.20 1.28
N SER A 176 -11.61 2.49 0.72
CA SER A 176 -10.98 2.76 -0.55
C SER A 176 -11.78 2.12 -1.70
N THR A 177 -11.25 2.11 -2.92
CA THR A 177 -11.88 1.65 -4.16
C THR A 177 -12.52 0.26 -4.12
N GLY A 178 -12.01 -0.68 -3.30
CA GLY A 178 -12.65 -1.98 -3.04
C GLY A 178 -13.73 -1.96 -1.95
N GLY A 179 -13.88 -0.83 -1.27
CA GLY A 179 -14.74 -0.64 -0.10
C GLY A 179 -16.23 -0.80 -0.32
N PRO A 180 -16.83 -0.29 -1.41
CA PRO A 180 -18.28 -0.41 -1.62
C PRO A 180 -18.78 -1.86 -1.60
N LYS A 181 -18.05 -2.79 -2.23
CA LYS A 181 -18.40 -4.23 -2.19
C LYS A 181 -18.18 -4.83 -0.80
N ALA A 182 -17.13 -4.46 -0.11
CA ALA A 182 -16.88 -4.91 1.26
C ALA A 182 -17.95 -4.38 2.22
N LEU A 183 -18.33 -3.11 2.11
CA LEU A 183 -19.40 -2.51 2.93
C LEU A 183 -20.74 -3.18 2.70
N GLN A 184 -21.13 -3.46 1.45
CA GLN A 184 -22.35 -4.22 1.13
C GLN A 184 -22.40 -5.60 1.78
N SER A 185 -21.24 -6.22 2.03
CA SER A 185 -21.17 -7.53 2.68
C SER A 185 -21.06 -7.45 4.21
N VAL A 186 -20.58 -6.36 4.78
CA VAL A 186 -20.34 -6.18 6.22
C VAL A 186 -21.52 -5.50 6.91
N VAL A 187 -22.03 -4.39 6.36
CA VAL A 187 -23.10 -3.58 6.97
C VAL A 187 -24.35 -4.41 7.30
N PRO A 188 -24.84 -5.30 6.43
CA PRO A 188 -26.00 -6.16 6.74
C PRO A 188 -25.76 -7.18 7.86
N LYS A 189 -24.49 -7.45 8.21
CA LYS A 189 -24.10 -8.40 9.26
C LYS A 189 -23.89 -7.74 10.61
N LEU A 190 -24.00 -6.42 10.69
CA LEU A 190 -23.95 -5.72 11.97
C LEU A 190 -25.17 -6.12 12.82
N PRO A 191 -24.97 -6.31 14.14
CA PRO A 191 -26.09 -6.69 14.99
C PRO A 191 -27.16 -5.58 15.02
N LYS A 192 -28.43 -5.96 15.06
CA LYS A 192 -29.57 -5.02 15.15
C LYS A 192 -29.51 -4.11 16.41
N THR A 193 -28.71 -4.50 17.37
CA THR A 193 -28.42 -3.74 18.62
C THR A 193 -27.22 -2.80 18.49
N PHE A 194 -26.73 -2.56 17.26
CA PHE A 194 -25.66 -1.62 17.02
C PHE A 194 -26.15 -0.20 17.33
N SER A 195 -25.72 0.36 18.46
CA SER A 195 -26.27 1.58 19.02
C SER A 195 -25.61 2.87 18.51
N CYS A 196 -24.58 2.77 17.66
CA CYS A 196 -23.88 3.94 17.12
C CYS A 196 -24.39 4.27 15.70
N PRO A 197 -24.67 5.57 15.40
CA PRO A 197 -24.85 6.01 14.02
C PRO A 197 -23.63 5.68 13.18
N LEU A 198 -23.84 5.20 11.95
CA LEU A 198 -22.79 4.95 10.96
C LEU A 198 -22.70 6.13 10.00
N VAL A 199 -21.51 6.66 9.77
CA VAL A 199 -21.19 7.73 8.82
C VAL A 199 -20.12 7.27 7.83
#